data_f038b142c13c1461fb00b941c89cd8db
#
_entry.id   f038b142c13c1461fb00b941c89cd8db
#
_cell.length_a   1.000
_cell.length_b   1.000
_cell.length_c   1.000
_cell.angle_alpha   90.00
_cell.angle_beta   90.00
_cell.angle_gamma   90.00
#
_symmetry.space_group_name_H-M   'P 1'
#
loop_
_entity.id
_entity.type
_entity.pdbx_description
1 polymer ?
#
loop_
_entity_poly.entity_id
_entity_poly.type
_entity_poly.pdbx_seq_one_letter_code
_entity_poly.pdbx_strand_id
1 'polypeptide(L)'
;MFRSRVSIAQLFRNLTGTALSRSRAMGMQEWTVKEAYYPSKCSLGEGPYYTPERHELRYMDINNKKLYIIDLAKGPDSTRIIDTKQPLGVTANIEGVDSAEVILTGAKDGVTKFNLKTGEHEYVAKYWQGPDAEDKTRRMRSNDGAVDTQGRFWVEAFVDPEIAESTEEGCLFRLDPDGELRTIHDKMTIPNGITWNAKDNKMFLTDSPPQNVYEFDYDPKTGDISNKRTFFHLDEEGVNPDGHAMDVEGNIWHACYGGWKVIRISPQGQVTGIIHLPTRNITCPTFAGTELFITSAKEAEPEKYPDSAKFAGNLFRVDVGVKGMPKYRARLS
;
A
#
# COMPACT_ATOMS: atom_id res chain seq x y z
N MET A 1 48.93 -55.42 45.64
CA MET A 1 49.07 -54.69 44.39
C MET A 1 47.63 -54.60 43.74
N PHE A 2 46.87 -53.54 44.04
CA PHE A 2 45.57 -53.33 43.45
C PHE A 2 45.65 -52.08 42.61
N ARG A 3 45.47 -52.23 41.31
CA ARG A 3 45.28 -51.11 40.36
C ARG A 3 43.81 -50.80 40.33
N SER A 4 43.38 -49.62 40.80
CA SER A 4 42.03 -49.09 40.65
C SER A 4 41.80 -48.57 39.24
N ARG A 5 40.85 -49.15 38.53
CA ARG A 5 40.33 -48.64 37.26
C ARG A 5 39.40 -47.44 37.55
N VAL A 6 39.81 -46.25 37.14
CA VAL A 6 38.95 -45.09 37.10
C VAL A 6 38.06 -45.21 35.85
N SER A 7 36.74 -45.21 36.08
CA SER A 7 35.72 -45.32 35.05
C SER A 7 35.59 -43.99 34.27
N ILE A 8 35.58 -44.08 32.95
CA ILE A 8 35.46 -42.98 31.96
C ILE A 8 34.05 -42.34 31.98
N ALA A 9 33.17 -42.74 32.88
CA ALA A 9 31.76 -42.26 32.97
C ALA A 9 31.57 -40.96 33.73
N GLN A 10 32.60 -40.29 34.23
CA GLN A 10 32.48 -39.09 35.06
C GLN A 10 32.96 -37.78 34.42
N LEU A 11 33.33 -37.79 33.15
CA LEU A 11 33.82 -36.59 32.42
C LEU A 11 32.80 -35.95 31.45
N PHE A 12 31.56 -36.42 31.39
CA PHE A 12 30.53 -35.86 30.48
C PHE A 12 29.31 -35.26 31.20
N ARG A 13 29.51 -34.59 32.32
CA ARG A 13 28.41 -33.90 33.04
C ARG A 13 28.64 -32.42 33.25
N ASN A 14 29.17 -31.68 32.32
CA ASN A 14 29.13 -30.20 32.41
C ASN A 14 29.35 -29.55 31.06
N LEU A 15 28.51 -29.79 30.06
CA LEU A 15 28.42 -28.97 28.84
C LEU A 15 27.11 -29.27 28.11
N THR A 16 25.95 -28.89 28.67
CA THR A 16 24.73 -28.70 27.89
C THR A 16 23.79 -27.78 28.64
N GLY A 17 24.15 -26.52 28.67
CA GLY A 17 23.31 -25.42 29.12
C GLY A 17 23.12 -24.34 28.03
N THR A 18 23.06 -24.74 26.76
CA THR A 18 22.54 -23.86 25.70
C THR A 18 21.05 -24.04 25.66
N ALA A 19 20.33 -23.05 26.22
CA ALA A 19 18.92 -22.89 26.01
C ALA A 19 18.66 -22.71 24.51
N LEU A 20 18.30 -23.79 23.84
CA LEU A 20 17.63 -23.74 22.55
C LEU A 20 16.30 -23.01 22.78
N SER A 21 16.29 -21.71 22.49
CA SER A 21 15.07 -20.96 22.26
C SER A 21 14.27 -21.73 21.21
N ARG A 22 13.29 -22.52 21.68
CA ARG A 22 12.25 -23.06 20.80
C ARG A 22 11.52 -21.84 20.26
N SER A 23 11.88 -21.38 19.04
CA SER A 23 10.97 -20.56 18.26
C SER A 23 9.68 -21.41 18.12
N ARG A 24 8.65 -21.05 18.86
CA ARG A 24 7.31 -21.53 18.58
C ARG A 24 7.06 -21.16 17.12
N ALA A 25 6.91 -22.14 16.26
CA ALA A 25 6.35 -21.91 14.94
C ALA A 25 4.99 -21.22 15.22
N MET A 26 4.91 -19.91 15.03
CA MET A 26 3.65 -19.19 15.12
C MET A 26 2.83 -19.72 13.95
N GLY A 27 1.74 -20.42 14.25
CA GLY A 27 0.78 -20.87 13.24
C GLY A 27 0.30 -19.65 12.47
N MET A 28 -0.05 -19.84 11.20
CA MET A 28 -0.64 -18.80 10.37
C MET A 28 -1.86 -18.21 11.09
N GLN A 29 -1.93 -16.89 11.20
CA GLN A 29 -3.09 -16.20 11.77
C GLN A 29 -4.12 -15.95 10.68
N GLU A 30 -5.40 -16.12 11.00
CA GLU A 30 -6.47 -15.91 10.04
C GLU A 30 -7.56 -15.01 10.63
N TRP A 31 -8.07 -14.12 9.79
CA TRP A 31 -9.21 -13.24 10.06
C TRP A 31 -10.23 -13.43 8.95
N THR A 32 -11.50 -13.22 9.27
CA THR A 32 -12.57 -13.30 8.27
C THR A 32 -13.46 -12.07 8.38
N VAL A 33 -13.60 -11.36 7.28
CA VAL A 33 -14.53 -10.24 7.12
C VAL A 33 -15.71 -10.72 6.28
N LYS A 34 -16.93 -10.59 6.82
CA LYS A 34 -18.15 -11.08 6.15
C LYS A 34 -18.99 -9.97 5.53
N GLU A 35 -18.83 -8.74 6.00
CA GLU A 35 -19.66 -7.62 5.62
C GLU A 35 -18.82 -6.37 5.34
N ALA A 36 -19.35 -5.47 4.53
CA ALA A 36 -18.73 -4.19 4.26
C ALA A 36 -18.87 -3.26 5.47
N TYR A 37 -17.82 -2.48 5.75
CA TYR A 37 -17.89 -1.36 6.66
C TYR A 37 -18.71 -0.20 6.05
N TYR A 38 -18.49 0.07 4.76
CA TYR A 38 -19.25 1.03 3.97
C TYR A 38 -19.51 0.50 2.56
N PRO A 39 -20.78 0.47 2.10
CA PRO A 39 -21.15 -0.07 0.80
C PRO A 39 -20.94 0.93 -0.34
N SER A 40 -19.73 1.38 -0.56
CA SER A 40 -19.37 2.45 -1.52
C SER A 40 -19.63 2.10 -2.98
N LYS A 41 -19.58 0.81 -3.34
CA LYS A 41 -19.76 0.35 -4.72
C LYS A 41 -18.84 1.04 -5.73
N CYS A 42 -17.58 1.27 -5.33
CA CYS A 42 -16.56 1.86 -6.19
C CYS A 42 -16.33 1.01 -7.43
N SER A 43 -16.12 1.67 -8.56
CA SER A 43 -15.57 1.01 -9.74
C SER A 43 -14.13 0.55 -9.49
N LEU A 44 -13.30 1.42 -8.90
CA LEU A 44 -11.95 1.13 -8.45
C LEU A 44 -11.68 1.89 -7.15
N GLY A 45 -12.04 1.27 -6.01
CA GLY A 45 -11.75 1.81 -4.69
C GLY A 45 -10.26 1.66 -4.41
N GLU A 46 -9.54 2.76 -4.05
CA GLU A 46 -8.10 2.79 -3.94
C GLU A 46 -7.56 3.84 -2.97
N GLY A 47 -6.26 3.79 -2.69
CA GLY A 47 -5.48 4.79 -2.00
C GLY A 47 -6.03 5.20 -0.63
N PRO A 48 -6.40 4.27 0.26
CA PRO A 48 -6.94 4.62 1.56
C PRO A 48 -5.88 5.31 2.42
N TYR A 49 -6.27 6.42 3.04
CA TYR A 49 -5.40 7.24 3.86
C TYR A 49 -6.11 7.66 5.15
N TYR A 50 -5.50 7.38 6.30
CA TYR A 50 -6.01 7.77 7.61
C TYR A 50 -5.28 9.01 8.16
N THR A 51 -6.04 9.97 8.64
CA THR A 51 -5.58 11.21 9.29
C THR A 51 -5.89 11.13 10.79
N PRO A 52 -4.91 10.76 11.64
CA PRO A 52 -5.16 10.48 13.07
C PRO A 52 -5.72 11.67 13.86
N GLU A 53 -5.21 12.87 13.63
CA GLU A 53 -5.62 14.10 14.33
C GLU A 53 -7.06 14.53 14.04
N ARG A 54 -7.68 13.96 13.02
CA ARG A 54 -9.06 14.23 12.62
C ARG A 54 -9.97 13.02 12.76
N HIS A 55 -9.41 11.84 13.05
CA HIS A 55 -10.10 10.56 12.96
C HIS A 55 -10.78 10.33 11.61
N GLU A 56 -10.21 10.88 10.54
CA GLU A 56 -10.77 10.79 9.19
C GLU A 56 -10.04 9.75 8.35
N LEU A 57 -10.81 8.87 7.73
CA LEU A 57 -10.37 7.99 6.66
C LEU A 57 -10.84 8.56 5.33
N ARG A 58 -9.96 8.63 4.34
CA ARG A 58 -10.33 8.95 2.95
C ARG A 58 -9.82 7.87 2.01
N TYR A 59 -10.50 7.69 0.89
CA TYR A 59 -10.10 6.79 -0.21
C TYR A 59 -10.77 7.25 -1.50
N MET A 60 -10.25 6.80 -2.65
CA MET A 60 -10.74 7.20 -3.96
C MET A 60 -11.59 6.10 -4.60
N ASP A 61 -12.50 6.49 -5.47
CA ASP A 61 -12.95 5.72 -6.62
C ASP A 61 -12.32 6.33 -7.86
N ILE A 62 -11.20 5.76 -8.30
CA ILE A 62 -10.37 6.34 -9.37
C ILE A 62 -11.16 6.51 -10.65
N ASN A 63 -11.87 5.46 -11.09
CA ASN A 63 -12.57 5.44 -12.37
C ASN A 63 -13.80 6.38 -12.35
N ASN A 64 -14.51 6.46 -11.23
CA ASN A 64 -15.66 7.36 -11.08
C ASN A 64 -15.28 8.76 -10.61
N LYS A 65 -13.98 9.03 -10.39
CA LYS A 65 -13.46 10.35 -9.99
C LYS A 65 -14.14 10.88 -8.72
N LYS A 66 -14.18 10.04 -7.68
CA LYS A 66 -14.76 10.37 -6.39
C LYS A 66 -13.76 10.21 -5.27
N LEU A 67 -13.76 11.14 -4.34
CA LEU A 67 -13.05 11.03 -3.06
C LEU A 67 -14.10 10.85 -1.96
N TYR A 68 -13.95 9.76 -1.21
CA TYR A 68 -14.75 9.46 -0.03
C TYR A 68 -13.99 9.89 1.22
N ILE A 69 -14.68 10.53 2.17
CA ILE A 69 -14.13 10.93 3.47
C ILE A 69 -15.10 10.52 4.57
N ILE A 70 -14.62 9.74 5.53
CA ILE A 70 -15.41 9.21 6.64
C ILE A 70 -14.81 9.68 7.97
N ASP A 71 -15.60 10.28 8.84
CA ASP A 71 -15.24 10.51 10.24
C ASP A 71 -15.45 9.20 11.01
N LEU A 72 -14.36 8.51 11.34
CA LEU A 72 -14.40 7.19 11.98
C LEU A 72 -15.01 7.24 13.40
N ALA A 73 -15.00 8.40 14.06
CA ALA A 73 -15.64 8.57 15.38
C ALA A 73 -17.18 8.63 15.25
N LYS A 74 -17.68 9.09 14.11
CA LYS A 74 -19.13 9.16 13.82
C LYS A 74 -19.64 7.93 13.03
N GLY A 75 -18.73 7.15 12.48
CA GLY A 75 -19.04 5.96 11.72
C GLY A 75 -19.42 6.23 10.24
N PRO A 76 -19.81 5.16 9.50
CA PRO A 76 -19.96 5.19 8.05
C PRO A 76 -21.04 6.17 7.54
N ASP A 77 -22.05 6.49 8.34
CA ASP A 77 -23.11 7.46 7.96
C ASP A 77 -22.56 8.89 7.83
N SER A 78 -21.36 9.18 8.32
CA SER A 78 -20.70 10.47 8.17
C SER A 78 -20.02 10.67 6.82
N THR A 79 -20.10 9.70 5.93
CA THR A 79 -19.39 9.71 4.63
C THR A 79 -19.76 10.93 3.81
N ARG A 80 -18.73 11.69 3.41
CA ARG A 80 -18.80 12.76 2.40
C ARG A 80 -18.18 12.27 1.11
N ILE A 81 -18.79 12.64 -0.02
CA ILE A 81 -18.28 12.28 -1.36
C ILE A 81 -18.02 13.56 -2.12
N ILE A 82 -16.80 13.70 -2.65
CA ILE A 82 -16.34 14.87 -3.40
C ILE A 82 -16.01 14.43 -4.83
N ASP A 83 -16.49 15.20 -5.81
CA ASP A 83 -16.10 15.00 -7.21
C ASP A 83 -14.69 15.55 -7.43
N THR A 84 -13.79 14.70 -7.92
CA THR A 84 -12.38 15.05 -8.15
C THR A 84 -12.11 15.55 -9.57
N LYS A 85 -13.13 15.57 -10.45
CA LYS A 85 -13.07 16.01 -11.85
C LYS A 85 -12.10 15.20 -12.73
N GLN A 86 -11.08 14.59 -12.15
CA GLN A 86 -10.11 13.73 -12.82
C GLN A 86 -9.72 12.54 -11.91
N PRO A 87 -9.15 11.45 -12.45
CA PRO A 87 -8.64 10.35 -11.66
C PRO A 87 -7.56 10.81 -10.67
N LEU A 88 -7.66 10.35 -9.42
CA LEU A 88 -6.64 10.49 -8.38
C LEU A 88 -6.22 9.10 -7.92
N GLY A 89 -4.94 8.77 -8.00
CA GLY A 89 -4.42 7.48 -7.57
C GLY A 89 -4.07 7.46 -6.07
N VAL A 90 -3.47 8.54 -5.56
CA VAL A 90 -2.98 8.63 -4.18
C VAL A 90 -3.21 10.02 -3.60
N THR A 91 -3.33 10.08 -2.26
CA THR A 91 -3.41 11.35 -1.53
C THR A 91 -2.44 11.40 -0.36
N ALA A 92 -2.00 12.59 0.02
CA ALA A 92 -1.21 12.83 1.23
C ALA A 92 -1.64 14.14 1.92
N ASN A 93 -1.36 14.24 3.22
CA ASN A 93 -1.45 15.51 3.92
C ASN A 93 -0.18 16.34 3.66
N ILE A 94 -0.31 17.67 3.67
CA ILE A 94 0.82 18.61 3.51
C ILE A 94 1.20 19.15 4.89
N GLU A 95 2.48 19.24 5.20
CA GLU A 95 2.97 19.81 6.46
C GLU A 95 2.57 21.29 6.56
N GLY A 96 2.01 21.68 7.69
CA GLY A 96 1.58 23.07 7.93
C GLY A 96 0.27 23.47 7.23
N VAL A 97 -0.38 22.59 6.47
CA VAL A 97 -1.65 22.86 5.79
C VAL A 97 -2.81 22.09 6.45
N ASP A 98 -3.96 22.73 6.61
CA ASP A 98 -5.16 22.04 7.12
C ASP A 98 -5.66 21.03 6.08
N SER A 99 -5.58 19.76 6.45
CA SER A 99 -6.02 18.64 5.60
C SER A 99 -7.55 18.56 5.42
N ALA A 100 -8.33 19.40 6.11
CA ALA A 100 -9.76 19.58 5.85
C ALA A 100 -10.03 20.53 4.66
N GLU A 101 -9.03 21.28 4.24
CA GLU A 101 -9.15 22.25 3.16
C GLU A 101 -8.39 21.82 1.92
N VAL A 102 -7.13 21.45 2.09
CA VAL A 102 -6.24 21.12 0.97
C VAL A 102 -5.42 19.86 1.27
N ILE A 103 -5.35 18.96 0.29
CA ILE A 103 -4.50 17.77 0.30
C ILE A 103 -3.63 17.72 -0.95
N LEU A 104 -2.51 17.02 -0.87
CA LEU A 104 -1.68 16.69 -2.02
C LEU A 104 -2.22 15.43 -2.69
N THR A 105 -2.19 15.38 -4.02
CA THR A 105 -2.72 14.25 -4.78
C THR A 105 -1.81 13.88 -5.94
N GLY A 106 -1.68 12.58 -6.22
CA GLY A 106 -1.29 12.08 -7.53
C GLY A 106 -2.49 12.12 -8.44
N ALA A 107 -2.57 13.13 -9.30
CA ALA A 107 -3.64 13.32 -10.27
C ALA A 107 -3.31 12.60 -11.59
N LYS A 108 -4.18 12.68 -12.60
CA LYS A 108 -4.01 11.96 -13.87
C LYS A 108 -2.63 12.17 -14.49
N ASP A 109 -2.16 13.39 -14.57
CA ASP A 109 -0.96 13.77 -15.33
C ASP A 109 0.04 14.61 -14.55
N GLY A 110 -0.07 14.62 -13.21
CA GLY A 110 0.84 15.38 -12.35
C GLY A 110 0.45 15.33 -10.88
N VAL A 111 1.27 15.96 -10.06
CA VAL A 111 1.00 16.19 -8.64
C VAL A 111 0.25 17.50 -8.48
N THR A 112 -0.84 17.48 -7.72
CA THR A 112 -1.68 18.67 -7.48
C THR A 112 -1.98 18.87 -6.00
N LYS A 113 -2.16 20.13 -5.60
CA LYS A 113 -2.90 20.50 -4.39
C LYS A 113 -4.39 20.47 -4.76
N PHE A 114 -5.17 19.69 -4.05
CA PHE A 114 -6.61 19.55 -4.27
C PHE A 114 -7.39 20.22 -3.16
N ASN A 115 -8.23 21.19 -3.52
CA ASN A 115 -9.08 21.90 -2.57
C ASN A 115 -10.38 21.11 -2.34
N LEU A 116 -10.59 20.63 -1.12
CA LEU A 116 -11.72 19.79 -0.72
C LEU A 116 -13.06 20.52 -0.71
N LYS A 117 -13.07 21.87 -0.69
CA LYS A 117 -14.29 22.70 -0.70
C LYS A 117 -14.73 23.03 -2.12
N THR A 118 -13.77 23.39 -3.00
CA THR A 118 -14.06 23.84 -4.37
C THR A 118 -13.96 22.74 -5.41
N GLY A 119 -13.25 21.64 -5.09
CA GLY A 119 -12.92 20.58 -6.03
C GLY A 119 -11.93 21.02 -7.12
N GLU A 120 -11.11 22.04 -6.85
CA GLU A 120 -10.13 22.58 -7.79
C GLU A 120 -8.74 22.00 -7.54
N HIS A 121 -7.97 21.89 -8.63
CA HIS A 121 -6.60 21.41 -8.64
C HIS A 121 -5.63 22.54 -8.97
N GLU A 122 -4.64 22.73 -8.12
CA GLU A 122 -3.45 23.56 -8.38
C GLU A 122 -2.28 22.63 -8.67
N TYR A 123 -1.73 22.64 -9.88
CA TYR A 123 -0.59 21.78 -10.23
C TYR A 123 0.68 22.23 -9.52
N VAL A 124 1.34 21.28 -8.86
CA VAL A 124 2.68 21.44 -8.31
C VAL A 124 3.71 21.04 -9.36
N ALA A 125 3.51 19.90 -10.02
CA ALA A 125 4.38 19.41 -11.08
C ALA A 125 3.62 18.49 -12.04
N LYS A 126 4.05 18.46 -13.31
CA LYS A 126 3.55 17.53 -14.33
C LYS A 126 4.49 16.34 -14.45
N TYR A 127 3.94 15.11 -14.63
CA TYR A 127 4.74 13.89 -14.80
C TYR A 127 5.53 13.90 -16.12
N TRP A 128 4.89 14.34 -17.19
CA TRP A 128 5.41 14.20 -18.53
C TRP A 128 5.87 15.53 -19.11
N GLN A 129 7.07 15.54 -19.67
CA GLN A 129 7.67 16.67 -20.37
C GLN A 129 8.32 16.16 -21.68
N GLY A 130 8.53 17.06 -22.65
CA GLY A 130 9.15 16.72 -23.92
C GLY A 130 8.16 16.23 -25.00
N PRO A 131 8.65 15.59 -26.07
CA PRO A 131 7.87 15.31 -27.27
C PRO A 131 6.74 14.30 -27.04
N ASP A 132 6.88 13.37 -26.11
CA ASP A 132 5.90 12.31 -25.84
C ASP A 132 4.88 12.69 -24.76
N ALA A 133 4.96 13.91 -24.20
CA ALA A 133 4.16 14.33 -23.05
C ALA A 133 2.65 14.29 -23.35
N GLU A 134 2.22 14.69 -24.54
CA GLU A 134 0.80 14.71 -24.93
C GLU A 134 0.23 13.29 -24.98
N ASP A 135 0.93 12.34 -25.61
CA ASP A 135 0.50 10.95 -25.70
C ASP A 135 0.44 10.29 -24.33
N LYS A 136 1.48 10.46 -23.50
CA LYS A 136 1.50 9.94 -22.14
C LYS A 136 0.40 10.54 -21.26
N THR A 137 0.17 11.85 -21.31
CA THR A 137 -0.93 12.52 -20.61
C THR A 137 -2.29 11.94 -20.99
N ARG A 138 -2.49 11.58 -22.27
CA ARG A 138 -3.75 11.00 -22.74
C ARG A 138 -3.99 9.60 -22.17
N ARG A 139 -3.00 8.70 -22.23
CA ARG A 139 -3.17 7.28 -21.95
C ARG A 139 -2.67 6.80 -20.60
N MET A 140 -1.94 7.62 -19.84
CA MET A 140 -1.43 7.24 -18.52
C MET A 140 -2.17 7.97 -17.39
N ARG A 141 -2.10 7.40 -16.19
CA ARG A 141 -2.60 8.00 -14.95
C ARG A 141 -1.72 7.62 -13.76
N SER A 142 -1.86 8.38 -12.67
CA SER A 142 -1.29 7.96 -11.38
C SER A 142 -1.96 6.67 -10.86
N ASN A 143 -1.24 5.97 -10.01
CA ASN A 143 -1.74 4.81 -9.27
C ASN A 143 -1.52 5.01 -7.77
N ASP A 144 -0.66 4.24 -7.14
CA ASP A 144 -0.38 4.32 -5.71
C ASP A 144 0.76 5.31 -5.40
N GLY A 145 1.10 5.45 -4.15
CA GLY A 145 2.18 6.29 -3.67
C GLY A 145 2.14 6.50 -2.17
N ALA A 146 3.18 7.14 -1.64
CA ALA A 146 3.27 7.47 -0.23
C ALA A 146 4.22 8.66 0.01
N VAL A 147 4.31 9.08 1.27
CA VAL A 147 5.29 10.09 1.70
C VAL A 147 6.36 9.40 2.55
N ASP A 148 7.63 9.67 2.26
CA ASP A 148 8.74 9.17 3.05
C ASP A 148 8.97 9.99 4.34
N THR A 149 9.89 9.56 5.19
CA THR A 149 10.20 10.20 6.48
C THR A 149 10.72 11.62 6.33
N GLN A 150 11.23 11.99 5.16
CA GLN A 150 11.77 13.33 4.86
C GLN A 150 10.73 14.26 4.22
N GLY A 151 9.49 13.77 4.03
CA GLY A 151 8.40 14.55 3.46
C GLY A 151 8.40 14.61 1.93
N ARG A 152 9.16 13.76 1.25
CA ARG A 152 9.09 13.63 -0.21
C ARG A 152 7.86 12.83 -0.58
N PHE A 153 7.12 13.28 -1.59
CA PHE A 153 5.95 12.57 -2.07
C PHE A 153 6.31 11.67 -3.25
N TRP A 154 6.16 10.37 -3.05
CA TRP A 154 6.39 9.35 -4.07
C TRP A 154 5.06 8.99 -4.71
N VAL A 155 5.03 8.94 -6.03
CA VAL A 155 3.81 8.69 -6.80
C VAL A 155 4.14 7.87 -8.04
N GLU A 156 3.30 6.92 -8.30
CA GLU A 156 3.40 6.00 -9.42
C GLU A 156 2.48 6.41 -10.54
N ALA A 157 2.91 6.13 -11.77
CA ALA A 157 2.04 6.30 -12.95
C ALA A 157 2.29 5.17 -13.95
N PHE A 158 1.25 4.80 -14.67
CA PHE A 158 1.27 3.72 -15.65
C PHE A 158 0.20 3.91 -16.72
N VAL A 159 0.21 3.06 -17.76
CA VAL A 159 -0.82 3.07 -18.80
C VAL A 159 -2.18 2.69 -18.20
N ASP A 160 -3.15 3.59 -18.33
CA ASP A 160 -4.51 3.38 -17.82
C ASP A 160 -5.20 2.25 -18.58
N PRO A 161 -5.55 1.11 -17.95
CA PRO A 161 -6.15 -0.03 -18.64
C PRO A 161 -7.57 0.25 -19.17
N GLU A 162 -8.22 1.33 -18.73
CA GLU A 162 -9.49 1.80 -19.33
C GLU A 162 -9.25 2.49 -20.71
N ILE A 163 -8.00 2.81 -21.04
CA ILE A 163 -7.65 3.56 -22.27
C ILE A 163 -6.80 2.73 -23.23
N ALA A 164 -5.83 1.97 -22.71
CA ALA A 164 -4.91 1.18 -23.54
C ALA A 164 -4.39 -0.04 -22.76
N GLU A 165 -3.83 -1.00 -23.49
CA GLU A 165 -3.16 -2.16 -22.91
C GLU A 165 -1.95 -1.73 -22.07
N SER A 166 -1.79 -2.34 -20.89
CA SER A 166 -0.65 -2.06 -20.02
C SER A 166 0.67 -2.50 -20.64
N THR A 167 1.67 -1.64 -20.56
CA THR A 167 3.01 -1.84 -21.08
C THR A 167 4.05 -1.55 -20.00
N GLU A 168 5.32 -1.86 -20.25
CA GLU A 168 6.44 -1.55 -19.31
C GLU A 168 6.83 -0.05 -19.34
N GLU A 169 5.84 0.84 -19.39
CA GLU A 169 6.04 2.30 -19.34
C GLU A 169 5.75 2.89 -17.96
N GLY A 170 5.40 2.05 -16.99
CA GLY A 170 5.16 2.47 -15.61
C GLY A 170 6.40 3.09 -14.97
N CYS A 171 6.19 4.16 -14.21
CA CYS A 171 7.22 4.96 -13.57
C CYS A 171 6.91 5.21 -12.10
N LEU A 172 7.97 5.32 -11.29
CA LEU A 172 7.95 5.86 -9.94
C LEU A 172 8.57 7.24 -9.97
N PHE A 173 7.80 8.24 -9.61
CA PHE A 173 8.23 9.62 -9.45
C PHE A 173 8.40 9.97 -7.97
N ARG A 174 9.24 10.97 -7.70
CA ARG A 174 9.42 11.57 -6.38
C ARG A 174 9.37 13.08 -6.51
N LEU A 175 8.43 13.70 -5.81
CA LEU A 175 8.37 15.15 -5.63
C LEU A 175 9.16 15.51 -4.38
N ASP A 176 10.23 16.23 -4.56
CA ASP A 176 11.08 16.75 -3.49
C ASP A 176 10.47 18.02 -2.85
N PRO A 177 10.85 18.39 -1.61
CA PRO A 177 10.29 19.58 -0.93
C PRO A 177 10.46 20.89 -1.66
N ASP A 178 11.47 21.02 -2.53
CA ASP A 178 11.71 22.19 -3.39
C ASP A 178 10.77 22.28 -4.62
N GLY A 179 9.86 21.32 -4.77
CA GLY A 179 8.91 21.22 -5.88
C GLY A 179 9.45 20.51 -7.13
N GLU A 180 10.69 20.03 -7.10
CA GLU A 180 11.25 19.28 -8.22
C GLU A 180 10.70 17.85 -8.25
N LEU A 181 10.14 17.44 -9.40
CA LEU A 181 9.65 16.10 -9.66
C LEU A 181 10.68 15.30 -10.47
N ARG A 182 11.13 14.18 -9.92
CA ARG A 182 12.15 13.31 -10.51
C ARG A 182 11.58 11.94 -10.84
N THR A 183 11.96 11.36 -11.98
CA THR A 183 11.75 9.93 -12.24
C THR A 183 12.84 9.15 -11.50
N ILE A 184 12.45 8.29 -10.57
CA ILE A 184 13.37 7.51 -9.73
C ILE A 184 13.53 6.09 -10.25
N HIS A 185 12.44 5.49 -10.75
CA HIS A 185 12.45 4.16 -11.34
C HIS A 185 11.47 4.09 -12.51
N ASP A 186 11.79 3.32 -13.53
CA ASP A 186 10.98 3.14 -14.74
C ASP A 186 10.90 1.66 -15.14
N LYS A 187 10.26 1.39 -16.28
CA LYS A 187 10.09 0.03 -16.84
C LYS A 187 9.36 -0.90 -15.90
N MET A 188 8.31 -0.38 -15.27
CA MET A 188 7.33 -1.16 -14.52
C MET A 188 6.07 -1.35 -15.36
N THR A 189 5.31 -2.39 -15.08
CA THR A 189 4.05 -2.60 -15.81
C THR A 189 2.89 -1.91 -15.11
N ILE A 190 2.60 -2.27 -13.87
CA ILE A 190 1.59 -1.64 -13.02
C ILE A 190 2.21 -1.46 -11.63
N PRO A 191 2.94 -0.36 -11.41
CA PRO A 191 3.49 -0.06 -10.10
C PRO A 191 2.38 0.13 -9.08
N ASN A 192 2.61 -0.41 -7.89
CA ASN A 192 1.64 -0.49 -6.81
C ASN A 192 2.34 -0.51 -5.46
N GLY A 193 1.61 -0.45 -4.37
CA GLY A 193 2.04 -0.53 -2.98
C GLY A 193 3.49 -0.12 -2.72
N ILE A 194 3.72 1.01 -2.04
CA ILE A 194 5.04 1.50 -1.67
C ILE A 194 5.13 1.77 -0.17
N THR A 195 6.21 1.33 0.48
CA THR A 195 6.45 1.56 1.91
C THR A 195 7.94 1.47 2.28
N TRP A 196 8.30 1.93 3.49
CA TRP A 196 9.65 1.88 4.05
C TRP A 196 9.65 1.15 5.39
N ASN A 197 10.73 0.44 5.68
CA ASN A 197 10.88 -0.22 6.98
C ASN A 197 11.12 0.81 8.12
N ALA A 198 10.91 0.37 9.37
CA ALA A 198 11.08 1.22 10.55
C ALA A 198 12.53 1.75 10.75
N LYS A 199 13.53 1.11 10.14
CA LYS A 199 14.93 1.59 10.15
C LYS A 199 15.21 2.64 9.08
N ASP A 200 14.24 2.92 8.24
CA ASP A 200 14.33 3.90 7.14
C ASP A 200 15.53 3.66 6.19
N ASN A 201 15.87 2.40 5.95
CA ASN A 201 16.98 2.01 5.09
C ASN A 201 16.61 1.00 3.99
N LYS A 202 15.32 0.66 3.89
CA LYS A 202 14.75 -0.20 2.85
C LYS A 202 13.43 0.36 2.37
N MET A 203 13.21 0.31 1.05
CA MET A 203 11.95 0.59 0.40
C MET A 203 11.40 -0.68 -0.22
N PHE A 204 10.09 -0.88 -0.11
CA PHE A 204 9.35 -1.97 -0.77
C PHE A 204 8.43 -1.38 -1.81
N LEU A 205 8.42 -1.97 -3.01
CA LEU A 205 7.66 -1.51 -4.16
C LEU A 205 7.09 -2.70 -4.91
N THR A 206 5.80 -2.67 -5.19
CA THR A 206 5.10 -3.71 -5.94
C THR A 206 5.10 -3.42 -7.43
N ASP A 207 5.23 -4.45 -8.26
CA ASP A 207 4.81 -4.44 -9.67
C ASP A 207 3.85 -5.60 -9.90
N SER A 208 2.60 -5.30 -10.20
CA SER A 208 1.49 -6.26 -10.11
C SER A 208 1.57 -7.40 -11.14
N PRO A 209 1.72 -7.17 -12.45
CA PRO A 209 1.71 -8.27 -13.43
C PRO A 209 2.86 -9.27 -13.28
N PRO A 210 4.11 -8.87 -12.99
CA PRO A 210 5.17 -9.83 -12.68
C PRO A 210 5.03 -10.46 -11.29
N GLN A 211 3.99 -10.12 -10.53
CA GLN A 211 3.65 -10.64 -9.20
C GLN A 211 4.77 -10.48 -8.15
N ASN A 212 5.54 -9.40 -8.23
CA ASN A 212 6.68 -9.16 -7.36
C ASN A 212 6.48 -7.97 -6.42
N VAL A 213 6.89 -8.15 -5.17
CA VAL A 213 7.26 -7.08 -4.27
C VAL A 213 8.79 -7.00 -4.27
N TYR A 214 9.32 -5.88 -4.69
CA TYR A 214 10.75 -5.62 -4.71
C TYR A 214 11.20 -4.91 -3.43
N GLU A 215 12.38 -5.23 -2.96
CA GLU A 215 13.09 -4.52 -1.90
C GLU A 215 14.25 -3.74 -2.53
N PHE A 216 14.42 -2.49 -2.11
CA PHE A 216 15.56 -1.64 -2.46
C PHE A 216 16.28 -1.22 -1.20
N ASP A 217 17.60 -1.03 -1.28
CA ASP A 217 18.31 -0.25 -0.30
C ASP A 217 17.92 1.23 -0.48
N TYR A 218 17.62 1.91 0.62
CA TYR A 218 17.12 3.29 0.62
C TYR A 218 18.01 4.18 1.47
N ASP A 219 18.43 5.32 0.92
CA ASP A 219 19.11 6.37 1.67
C ASP A 219 18.11 7.48 2.05
N PRO A 220 17.72 7.62 3.33
CA PRO A 220 16.76 8.64 3.72
C PRO A 220 17.27 10.08 3.54
N LYS A 221 18.59 10.30 3.48
CA LYS A 221 19.14 11.65 3.30
C LYS A 221 18.95 12.17 1.89
N THR A 222 19.20 11.33 0.89
CA THR A 222 19.11 11.70 -0.52
C THR A 222 17.78 11.26 -1.15
N GLY A 223 17.13 10.22 -0.59
CA GLY A 223 15.98 9.55 -1.18
C GLY A 223 16.35 8.65 -2.35
N ASP A 224 17.63 8.27 -2.47
CA ASP A 224 18.07 7.37 -3.52
C ASP A 224 17.74 5.93 -3.17
N ILE A 225 17.44 5.13 -4.21
CA ILE A 225 17.22 3.70 -4.11
C ILE A 225 18.25 2.95 -4.94
N SER A 226 18.65 1.78 -4.45
CA SER A 226 19.65 0.93 -5.12
C SER A 226 19.42 -0.56 -4.80
N ASN A 227 20.21 -1.44 -5.44
CA ASN A 227 20.24 -2.86 -5.13
C ASN A 227 18.86 -3.53 -5.15
N LYS A 228 18.08 -3.31 -6.23
CA LYS A 228 16.77 -3.94 -6.44
C LYS A 228 16.88 -5.46 -6.34
N ARG A 229 16.01 -6.08 -5.53
CA ARG A 229 15.90 -7.55 -5.38
C ARG A 229 14.45 -7.94 -5.10
N THR A 230 14.06 -9.14 -5.49
CA THR A 230 12.73 -9.67 -5.14
C THR A 230 12.70 -9.97 -3.64
N PHE A 231 11.77 -9.33 -2.93
CA PHE A 231 11.48 -9.58 -1.52
C PHE A 231 10.42 -10.68 -1.37
N PHE A 232 9.37 -10.62 -2.18
CA PHE A 232 8.28 -11.57 -2.19
C PHE A 232 7.74 -11.75 -3.60
N HIS A 233 7.42 -12.98 -3.96
CA HIS A 233 6.75 -13.34 -5.21
C HIS A 233 5.44 -14.03 -4.90
N LEU A 234 4.33 -13.52 -5.44
CA LEU A 234 3.01 -14.11 -5.29
C LEU A 234 2.77 -15.14 -6.40
N ASP A 235 3.15 -16.38 -6.15
CA ASP A 235 2.96 -17.48 -7.11
C ASP A 235 1.52 -18.03 -7.05
N GLU A 236 0.56 -17.26 -7.61
CA GLU A 236 -0.85 -17.63 -7.62
C GLU A 236 -1.52 -17.16 -8.92
N GLU A 237 -1.97 -18.10 -9.75
CA GLU A 237 -2.57 -17.82 -11.05
C GLU A 237 -3.83 -16.96 -10.94
N GLY A 238 -3.90 -15.88 -11.73
CA GLY A 238 -5.05 -14.96 -11.78
C GLY A 238 -5.16 -14.03 -10.57
N VAL A 239 -4.14 -14.00 -9.70
CA VAL A 239 -4.06 -13.11 -8.54
C VAL A 239 -2.85 -12.20 -8.68
N ASN A 240 -3.05 -10.90 -8.48
CA ASN A 240 -1.98 -9.91 -8.54
C ASN A 240 -1.77 -9.26 -7.17
N PRO A 241 -0.51 -9.06 -6.74
CA PRO A 241 -0.21 -8.18 -5.61
C PRO A 241 -0.57 -6.74 -5.97
N ASP A 242 -1.22 -6.02 -5.05
CA ASP A 242 -1.75 -4.68 -5.28
C ASP A 242 -1.20 -3.69 -4.24
N GLY A 243 -2.00 -2.85 -3.65
CA GLY A 243 -1.58 -1.94 -2.59
C GLY A 243 -1.19 -2.66 -1.29
N HIS A 244 -0.36 -2.02 -0.47
CA HIS A 244 0.01 -2.57 0.81
C HIS A 244 0.24 -1.54 1.92
N ALA A 245 0.21 -1.99 3.17
CA ALA A 245 0.57 -1.20 4.34
C ALA A 245 1.53 -1.98 5.23
N MET A 246 2.39 -1.29 5.98
CA MET A 246 3.31 -1.91 6.93
C MET A 246 2.85 -1.66 8.37
N ASP A 247 2.99 -2.68 9.23
CA ASP A 247 2.79 -2.54 10.67
C ASP A 247 4.09 -2.19 11.41
N VAL A 248 3.96 -1.84 12.70
CA VAL A 248 5.13 -1.45 13.54
C VAL A 248 6.08 -2.61 13.85
N GLU A 249 5.70 -3.86 13.57
CA GLU A 249 6.54 -5.05 13.68
C GLU A 249 7.32 -5.32 12.37
N GLY A 250 7.04 -4.53 11.31
CA GLY A 250 7.66 -4.63 10.00
C GLY A 250 7.01 -5.64 9.07
N ASN A 251 5.82 -6.16 9.39
CA ASN A 251 5.10 -7.01 8.45
C ASN A 251 4.40 -6.14 7.40
N ILE A 252 4.39 -6.61 6.16
CA ILE A 252 3.63 -6.02 5.06
C ILE A 252 2.26 -6.71 4.98
N TRP A 253 1.19 -5.92 5.03
CA TRP A 253 -0.19 -6.37 4.79
C TRP A 253 -0.53 -6.04 3.36
N HIS A 254 -0.59 -7.07 2.52
CA HIS A 254 -0.61 -6.95 1.06
C HIS A 254 -1.94 -7.40 0.48
N ALA A 255 -2.61 -6.51 -0.24
CA ALA A 255 -3.82 -6.83 -0.97
C ALA A 255 -3.53 -7.77 -2.16
N CYS A 256 -4.39 -8.75 -2.36
CA CYS A 256 -4.32 -9.71 -3.45
C CYS A 256 -5.51 -9.50 -4.37
N TYR A 257 -5.34 -8.72 -5.45
CA TYR A 257 -6.38 -8.48 -6.46
C TYR A 257 -6.72 -9.79 -7.18
N GLY A 258 -7.99 -10.14 -7.21
CA GLY A 258 -8.46 -11.44 -7.71
C GLY A 258 -8.40 -12.57 -6.67
N GLY A 259 -7.78 -12.35 -5.50
CA GLY A 259 -7.45 -13.40 -4.52
C GLY A 259 -8.32 -13.47 -3.28
N TRP A 260 -9.35 -12.64 -3.11
CA TRP A 260 -10.28 -12.65 -1.95
C TRP A 260 -9.61 -12.41 -0.60
N LYS A 261 -8.41 -11.85 -0.56
CA LYS A 261 -7.61 -11.80 0.66
C LYS A 261 -6.65 -10.62 0.72
N VAL A 262 -6.25 -10.31 1.95
CA VAL A 262 -5.01 -9.62 2.28
C VAL A 262 -4.10 -10.62 2.95
N ILE A 263 -2.83 -10.69 2.55
CA ILE A 263 -1.81 -11.54 3.20
C ILE A 263 -0.91 -10.69 4.08
N ARG A 264 -0.48 -11.24 5.22
CA ARG A 264 0.55 -10.65 6.06
C ARG A 264 1.89 -11.32 5.76
N ILE A 265 2.85 -10.54 5.27
CA ILE A 265 4.19 -10.98 4.90
C ILE A 265 5.17 -10.51 5.99
N SER A 266 5.89 -11.44 6.60
CA SER A 266 6.91 -11.11 7.63
C SER A 266 8.10 -10.37 7.03
N PRO A 267 8.96 -9.72 7.87
CA PRO A 267 10.23 -9.13 7.41
C PRO A 267 11.21 -10.12 6.73
N GLN A 268 10.94 -11.41 6.79
CA GLN A 268 11.70 -12.47 6.13
C GLN A 268 11.05 -12.94 4.81
N GLY A 269 10.00 -12.25 4.33
CA GLY A 269 9.30 -12.61 3.11
C GLY A 269 8.41 -13.86 3.21
N GLN A 270 7.95 -14.22 4.41
CA GLN A 270 7.08 -15.39 4.63
C GLN A 270 5.65 -14.96 4.92
N VAL A 271 4.68 -15.63 4.34
CA VAL A 271 3.26 -15.40 4.68
C VAL A 271 2.99 -15.95 6.09
N THR A 272 2.53 -15.09 6.98
CA THR A 272 2.28 -15.39 8.40
C THR A 272 0.84 -15.13 8.83
N GLY A 273 0.01 -14.58 7.95
CA GLY A 273 -1.41 -14.35 8.21
C GLY A 273 -2.21 -14.08 6.95
N ILE A 274 -3.51 -14.31 7.03
CA ILE A 274 -4.46 -14.10 5.94
C ILE A 274 -5.74 -13.46 6.49
N ILE A 275 -6.19 -12.38 5.84
CA ILE A 275 -7.54 -11.84 6.02
C ILE A 275 -8.38 -12.31 4.83
N HIS A 276 -9.41 -13.08 5.09
CA HIS A 276 -10.39 -13.50 4.09
C HIS A 276 -11.48 -12.44 3.93
N LEU A 277 -11.79 -12.07 2.69
CA LEU A 277 -12.78 -11.03 2.37
C LEU A 277 -13.89 -11.62 1.47
N PRO A 278 -15.11 -11.04 1.49
CA PRO A 278 -16.26 -11.56 0.76
C PRO A 278 -16.29 -11.13 -0.73
N THR A 279 -15.22 -10.51 -1.24
CA THR A 279 -15.04 -10.13 -2.65
C THR A 279 -13.61 -10.40 -3.08
N ARG A 280 -13.38 -10.64 -4.37
CA ARG A 280 -12.07 -11.08 -4.85
C ARG A 280 -11.11 -9.94 -5.22
N ASN A 281 -11.62 -8.80 -5.66
CA ASN A 281 -10.80 -7.71 -6.18
C ASN A 281 -10.42 -6.74 -5.06
N ILE A 282 -9.55 -7.20 -4.18
CA ILE A 282 -9.02 -6.42 -3.06
C ILE A 282 -7.86 -5.57 -3.56
N THR A 283 -7.89 -4.26 -3.24
CA THR A 283 -6.99 -3.28 -3.84
C THR A 283 -5.94 -2.75 -2.87
N CYS A 284 -6.32 -2.06 -1.79
CA CYS A 284 -5.34 -1.45 -0.90
C CYS A 284 -5.78 -1.43 0.56
N PRO A 285 -4.92 -1.83 1.52
CA PRO A 285 -5.16 -1.67 2.95
C PRO A 285 -4.52 -0.41 3.50
N THR A 286 -5.12 0.16 4.58
CA THR A 286 -4.47 1.18 5.42
C THR A 286 -4.83 1.00 6.88
N PHE A 287 -3.92 1.36 7.77
CA PHE A 287 -4.15 1.30 9.20
C PHE A 287 -4.80 2.57 9.76
N ALA A 288 -5.77 2.37 10.68
CA ALA A 288 -6.24 3.36 11.62
C ALA A 288 -6.12 2.78 13.04
N GLY A 289 -5.03 3.05 13.73
CA GLY A 289 -4.67 2.36 14.98
C GLY A 289 -4.33 0.90 14.74
N THR A 290 -5.10 -0.04 15.33
CA THR A 290 -4.97 -1.50 15.11
C THR A 290 -5.96 -2.04 14.11
N GLU A 291 -6.85 -1.20 13.58
CA GLU A 291 -7.83 -1.57 12.57
C GLU A 291 -7.25 -1.36 11.17
N LEU A 292 -7.45 -2.33 10.32
CA LEU A 292 -7.12 -2.27 8.91
C LEU A 292 -8.38 -1.96 8.10
N PHE A 293 -8.35 -0.87 7.34
CA PHE A 293 -9.37 -0.52 6.36
C PHE A 293 -8.89 -0.94 4.98
N ILE A 294 -9.75 -1.62 4.24
CA ILE A 294 -9.38 -2.32 3.01
C ILE A 294 -10.35 -1.93 1.91
N THR A 295 -9.84 -1.36 0.83
CA THR A 295 -10.62 -1.01 -0.37
C THR A 295 -10.72 -2.20 -1.32
N SER A 296 -11.68 -2.13 -2.24
CA SER A 296 -11.87 -3.12 -3.29
C SER A 296 -12.42 -2.48 -4.57
N ALA A 297 -12.28 -3.20 -5.68
CA ALA A 297 -12.81 -2.80 -6.97
C ALA A 297 -14.08 -3.57 -7.34
N LYS A 298 -14.81 -3.07 -8.35
CA LYS A 298 -15.95 -3.75 -8.95
C LYS A 298 -15.56 -5.16 -9.43
N GLU A 299 -16.53 -6.05 -9.49
CA GLU A 299 -16.37 -7.37 -10.11
C GLU A 299 -16.58 -7.25 -11.63
N ALA A 300 -15.54 -7.58 -12.40
CA ALA A 300 -15.61 -7.50 -13.86
C ALA A 300 -16.36 -8.70 -14.48
N GLU A 301 -16.42 -9.83 -13.77
CA GLU A 301 -17.07 -11.08 -14.22
C GLU A 301 -18.20 -11.49 -13.24
N PRO A 302 -19.26 -10.67 -13.04
CA PRO A 302 -20.26 -10.90 -11.98
C PRO A 302 -21.06 -12.17 -12.17
N GLU A 303 -21.22 -12.65 -13.39
CA GLU A 303 -21.90 -13.93 -13.68
C GLU A 303 -21.06 -15.13 -13.25
N LYS A 304 -19.75 -15.04 -13.39
CA LYS A 304 -18.80 -16.08 -12.97
C LYS A 304 -18.55 -16.06 -11.46
N TYR A 305 -18.53 -14.86 -10.86
CA TYR A 305 -18.26 -14.65 -9.44
C TYR A 305 -19.41 -13.88 -8.76
N PRO A 306 -20.64 -14.44 -8.71
CA PRO A 306 -21.81 -13.71 -8.17
C PRO A 306 -21.68 -13.37 -6.69
N ASP A 307 -20.97 -14.17 -5.90
CA ASP A 307 -20.74 -13.86 -4.48
C ASP A 307 -19.77 -12.69 -4.29
N SER A 308 -18.72 -12.61 -5.09
CA SER A 308 -17.83 -11.45 -5.14
C SER A 308 -18.59 -10.17 -5.51
N ALA A 309 -19.43 -10.25 -6.54
CA ALA A 309 -20.18 -9.10 -7.05
C ALA A 309 -21.10 -8.43 -6.02
N LYS A 310 -21.60 -9.19 -5.04
CA LYS A 310 -22.45 -8.65 -3.94
C LYS A 310 -21.72 -7.62 -3.10
N PHE A 311 -20.41 -7.83 -2.88
CA PHE A 311 -19.58 -7.03 -1.99
C PHE A 311 -18.52 -6.19 -2.72
N ALA A 312 -18.38 -6.35 -4.02
CA ALA A 312 -17.38 -5.69 -4.84
C ALA A 312 -17.49 -4.15 -4.78
N GLY A 313 -16.35 -3.47 -4.76
CA GLY A 313 -16.25 -2.02 -4.68
C GLY A 313 -16.55 -1.41 -3.31
N ASN A 314 -16.69 -2.23 -2.26
CA ASN A 314 -16.96 -1.75 -0.91
C ASN A 314 -15.68 -1.52 -0.11
N LEU A 315 -15.81 -0.77 0.98
CA LEU A 315 -14.79 -0.61 2.00
C LEU A 315 -15.02 -1.63 3.13
N PHE A 316 -13.97 -2.30 3.56
CA PHE A 316 -13.98 -3.29 4.64
C PHE A 316 -13.15 -2.83 5.83
N ARG A 317 -13.37 -3.43 7.00
CA ARG A 317 -12.65 -3.14 8.23
C ARG A 317 -12.43 -4.41 9.04
N VAL A 318 -11.26 -4.54 9.65
CA VAL A 318 -10.92 -5.63 10.57
C VAL A 318 -9.88 -5.16 11.58
N ASP A 319 -10.06 -5.48 12.87
CA ASP A 319 -9.04 -5.29 13.89
C ASP A 319 -8.04 -6.46 13.85
N VAL A 320 -6.80 -6.16 13.56
CA VAL A 320 -5.72 -7.15 13.47
C VAL A 320 -4.80 -7.17 14.70
N GLY A 321 -5.06 -6.27 15.68
CA GLY A 321 -4.40 -6.22 16.98
C GLY A 321 -2.98 -5.64 16.98
N VAL A 322 -2.43 -5.26 15.81
CA VAL A 322 -1.13 -4.60 15.67
C VAL A 322 -1.32 -3.23 15.03
N LYS A 323 -0.54 -2.23 15.48
CA LYS A 323 -0.62 -0.87 14.90
C LYS A 323 0.12 -0.78 13.58
N GLY A 324 -0.41 0.05 12.67
CA GLY A 324 0.31 0.42 11.47
C GLY A 324 1.46 1.41 11.71
N MET A 325 2.40 1.44 10.77
CA MET A 325 3.40 2.52 10.71
C MET A 325 2.72 3.88 10.51
N PRO A 326 3.28 4.96 11.06
CA PRO A 326 2.72 6.30 10.88
C PRO A 326 2.77 6.72 9.41
N LYS A 327 1.76 7.49 8.96
CA LYS A 327 1.79 8.18 7.68
C LYS A 327 2.52 9.52 7.86
N TYR A 328 3.43 9.82 6.94
CA TYR A 328 4.16 11.09 6.93
C TYR A 328 3.40 12.14 6.12
N ARG A 329 3.75 13.42 6.34
CA ARG A 329 3.19 14.56 5.61
C ARG A 329 4.17 15.02 4.55
N ALA A 330 3.65 15.38 3.38
CA ALA A 330 4.48 15.96 2.33
C ALA A 330 4.98 17.35 2.74
N ARG A 331 6.23 17.63 2.47
CA ARG A 331 6.82 18.97 2.64
C ARG A 331 6.87 19.65 1.29
N LEU A 332 6.36 20.87 1.24
CA LEU A 332 6.44 21.74 0.06
C LEU A 332 6.95 23.09 0.54
N SER A 333 8.01 23.59 -0.09
CA SER A 333 8.61 24.91 0.20
C SER A 333 7.78 26.06 -0.39
#